data_921943d137d4abaf033dc93c6ab53bb2
#
_entry.id   921943d137d4abaf033dc93c6ab53bb2
#
_cell.length_a   1.000
_cell.length_b   1.000
_cell.length_c   1.000
_cell.angle_alpha   90.00
_cell.angle_beta   90.00
_cell.angle_gamma   90.00
#
_symmetry.space_group_name_H-M   'P 1'
#
loop_
_entity.id
_entity.type
_entity.pdbx_description
1 polymer ?
#
loop_
_entity_poly.entity_id
_entity_poly.type
_entity_poly.pdbx_seq_one_letter_code
_entity_poly.pdbx_strand_id
1 'polypeptide(L)'
;YRNGRFVSISKEKIPVEREDLENTFLWISEFTLEKEDRIIFFSDGVSQSGMGTAKMPFGWEDGAKEYIANLVNQYNDISAKELAHKIVNQAEKNDGYSLKDDTSCCVIYMRKPRNLLVCTGPPYDEKNDKYLANRVREFQGKKILCGGTTATIISRELGAKMEVDMNIVDKELPPISKMEGVDLVTEGILTLGKVERILTEGDIDRRREAGPAELMVRMLLNSDKITLLVGTRINTAHQDPNLPVELEIRRNVVKKIKFLLETKYLKDVEIMYI
;
A
#
# COMPACT_ATOMS: atom_id res chain seq x y z
N TYR A 1 16.80 -5.28 11.95
CA TYR A 1 16.30 -6.59 11.56
C TYR A 1 16.76 -6.92 10.14
N ARG A 2 17.50 -8.00 9.98
CA ARG A 2 18.11 -8.45 8.72
C ARG A 2 18.00 -9.98 8.63
N ASN A 3 17.59 -10.51 7.49
CA ASN A 3 17.57 -11.94 7.20
C ASN A 3 16.92 -12.80 8.31
N GLY A 4 15.75 -12.39 8.79
CA GLY A 4 14.97 -13.16 9.78
C GLY A 4 15.39 -12.97 11.25
N ARG A 5 16.34 -12.08 11.57
CA ARG A 5 16.85 -11.88 12.92
C ARG A 5 17.20 -10.43 13.24
N PHE A 6 17.22 -10.10 14.51
CA PHE A 6 17.80 -8.85 14.97
C PHE A 6 19.32 -8.92 14.90
N VAL A 7 19.93 -7.82 14.45
CA VAL A 7 21.40 -7.67 14.33
C VAL A 7 21.88 -6.82 15.50
N SER A 8 22.91 -7.28 16.18
CA SER A 8 23.62 -6.47 17.15
C SER A 8 24.38 -5.34 16.44
N ILE A 9 24.20 -4.11 16.91
CA ILE A 9 24.88 -2.93 16.41
C ILE A 9 25.84 -2.44 17.48
N SER A 10 27.12 -2.22 17.10
CA SER A 10 28.10 -1.63 18.01
C SER A 10 27.67 -0.21 18.36
N LYS A 11 27.86 0.16 19.64
CA LYS A 11 27.56 1.51 20.13
C LYS A 11 28.84 2.13 20.66
N GLU A 12 29.12 3.34 20.25
CA GLU A 12 30.18 4.17 20.76
C GLU A 12 29.58 5.21 21.70
N LYS A 13 30.27 5.41 22.86
CA LYS A 13 29.85 6.38 23.87
C LYS A 13 30.68 7.63 23.72
N ILE A 14 30.07 8.75 23.37
CA ILE A 14 30.73 10.04 23.18
C ILE A 14 30.25 10.99 24.28
N PRO A 15 31.18 11.64 25.03
CA PRO A 15 30.78 12.65 26.00
C PRO A 15 30.20 13.88 25.31
N VAL A 16 29.20 14.48 25.90
CA VAL A 16 28.65 15.76 25.44
C VAL A 16 29.39 16.88 26.11
N GLU A 17 30.21 17.63 25.36
CA GLU A 17 30.99 18.77 25.82
C GLU A 17 30.09 20.02 25.92
N ARG A 18 29.29 20.11 26.98
CA ARG A 18 28.46 21.29 27.30
C ARG A 18 28.52 21.54 28.82
N GLU A 19 28.75 22.80 29.22
CA GLU A 19 28.88 23.21 30.62
C GLU A 19 27.62 22.90 31.48
N ASP A 20 26.42 22.90 30.86
CA ASP A 20 25.13 22.64 31.53
C ASP A 20 24.75 21.14 31.54
N LEU A 21 25.57 20.27 30.98
CA LEU A 21 25.27 18.83 30.82
C LEU A 21 26.42 17.94 31.32
N GLU A 22 26.87 18.18 32.54
CA GLU A 22 27.94 17.36 33.18
C GLU A 22 27.53 15.88 33.22
N ASN A 23 28.46 14.99 32.82
CA ASN A 23 28.27 13.53 32.76
C ASN A 23 27.20 13.03 31.77
N THR A 24 26.83 13.84 30.79
CA THR A 24 25.94 13.43 29.73
C THR A 24 26.73 12.79 28.58
N PHE A 25 26.18 11.70 28.04
CA PHE A 25 26.80 10.94 26.95
C PHE A 25 25.80 10.70 25.84
N LEU A 26 26.34 10.71 24.62
CA LEU A 26 25.62 10.31 23.41
C LEU A 26 26.07 8.90 22.99
N TRP A 27 25.13 8.05 22.64
CA TRP A 27 25.43 6.75 22.05
C TRP A 27 25.28 6.85 20.54
N ILE A 28 26.36 6.58 19.80
CA ILE A 28 26.37 6.61 18.33
C ILE A 28 26.58 5.20 17.79
N SER A 29 25.88 4.88 16.72
CA SER A 29 26.06 3.64 15.97
C SER A 29 26.10 3.96 14.49
N GLU A 30 27.12 3.46 13.80
CA GLU A 30 27.24 3.54 12.34
C GLU A 30 27.13 2.16 11.73
N PHE A 31 26.30 2.01 10.70
CA PHE A 31 26.13 0.76 10.00
C PHE A 31 25.59 0.98 8.58
N THR A 32 25.87 0.02 7.70
CA THR A 32 25.38 0.03 6.32
C THR A 32 24.07 -0.73 6.23
N LEU A 33 23.07 -0.11 5.58
CA LEU A 33 21.80 -0.76 5.24
C LEU A 33 21.97 -1.65 4.02
N GLU A 34 21.39 -2.84 4.11
CA GLU A 34 21.24 -3.77 2.99
C GLU A 34 19.78 -3.83 2.54
N LYS A 35 19.58 -4.34 1.33
CA LYS A 35 18.23 -4.58 0.83
C LYS A 35 17.46 -5.51 1.76
N GLU A 36 16.20 -5.19 2.01
CA GLU A 36 15.26 -5.86 2.93
C GLU A 36 15.54 -5.65 4.42
N ASP A 37 16.51 -4.79 4.77
CA ASP A 37 16.70 -4.37 6.16
C ASP A 37 15.52 -3.54 6.67
N ARG A 38 15.22 -3.72 7.95
CA ARG A 38 14.30 -2.86 8.69
C ARG A 38 14.98 -2.29 9.92
N ILE A 39 15.03 -0.96 10.02
CA ILE A 39 15.38 -0.27 11.27
C ILE A 39 14.06 0.02 11.96
N ILE A 40 13.98 -0.38 13.23
CA ILE A 40 12.76 -0.20 14.04
C ILE A 40 13.20 0.46 15.34
N PHE A 41 12.67 1.63 15.60
CA PHE A 41 12.90 2.34 16.85
C PHE A 41 11.57 2.86 17.40
N PHE A 42 11.46 2.87 18.70
CA PHE A 42 10.25 3.23 19.41
C PHE A 42 10.58 3.88 20.77
N SER A 43 9.62 4.62 21.30
CA SER A 43 9.73 5.22 22.63
C SER A 43 9.63 4.16 23.72
N ASP A 44 10.01 4.53 24.92
CA ASP A 44 9.92 3.68 26.10
C ASP A 44 8.47 3.28 26.45
N GLY A 45 7.47 4.07 26.07
CA GLY A 45 6.07 3.66 26.18
C GLY A 45 5.74 2.35 25.43
N VAL A 46 6.51 1.98 24.39
CA VAL A 46 6.41 0.65 23.79
C VAL A 46 7.11 -0.41 24.63
N SER A 47 8.40 -0.22 24.96
CA SER A 47 9.18 -1.21 25.68
C SER A 47 8.73 -1.43 27.13
N GLN A 48 8.15 -0.40 27.77
CA GLN A 48 7.59 -0.47 29.11
C GLN A 48 6.12 -0.84 29.15
N SER A 49 5.44 -1.01 28.01
CA SER A 49 4.03 -1.37 27.99
C SER A 49 3.75 -2.64 28.79
N GLY A 50 2.67 -2.64 29.56
CA GLY A 50 2.30 -3.73 30.46
C GLY A 50 3.17 -3.89 31.72
N MET A 51 4.14 -3.00 31.95
CA MET A 51 5.04 -3.05 33.11
C MET A 51 4.27 -3.10 34.42
N GLY A 52 4.75 -3.95 35.35
CA GLY A 52 4.14 -4.18 36.66
C GLY A 52 2.99 -5.19 36.64
N THR A 53 2.64 -5.77 35.48
CA THR A 53 1.68 -6.87 35.42
C THR A 53 2.36 -8.21 35.71
N ALA A 54 1.61 -9.22 36.13
CA ALA A 54 2.15 -10.57 36.37
C ALA A 54 2.78 -11.20 35.11
N LYS A 55 2.34 -10.81 33.92
CA LYS A 55 2.86 -11.32 32.65
C LYS A 55 4.09 -10.53 32.16
N MET A 56 4.20 -9.28 32.52
CA MET A 56 5.24 -8.35 32.06
C MET A 56 5.78 -7.51 33.22
N PRO A 57 6.43 -8.14 34.22
CA PRO A 57 6.89 -7.42 35.41
C PRO A 57 7.92 -6.31 35.08
N PHE A 58 8.71 -6.49 34.02
CA PHE A 58 9.76 -5.57 33.57
C PHE A 58 9.44 -4.85 32.24
N GLY A 59 8.17 -4.92 31.79
CA GLY A 59 7.75 -4.38 30.49
C GLY A 59 7.85 -5.39 29.35
N TRP A 60 7.79 -4.88 28.10
CA TRP A 60 7.59 -5.70 26.91
C TRP A 60 8.80 -5.69 25.92
N GLU A 61 9.99 -5.24 26.31
CA GLU A 61 11.12 -5.09 25.39
C GLU A 61 11.46 -6.38 24.63
N ASP A 62 11.65 -7.50 25.33
CA ASP A 62 11.96 -8.78 24.70
C ASP A 62 10.75 -9.35 23.94
N GLY A 63 9.55 -9.22 24.48
CA GLY A 63 8.31 -9.57 23.81
C GLY A 63 8.07 -8.75 22.54
N ALA A 64 8.48 -7.49 22.49
CA ALA A 64 8.41 -6.66 21.30
C ALA A 64 9.31 -7.22 20.18
N LYS A 65 10.53 -7.63 20.50
CA LYS A 65 11.46 -8.24 19.52
C LYS A 65 10.85 -9.52 18.94
N GLU A 66 10.32 -10.41 19.79
CA GLU A 66 9.68 -11.64 19.34
C GLU A 66 8.44 -11.35 18.48
N TYR A 67 7.58 -10.44 18.91
CA TYR A 67 6.38 -10.03 18.18
C TYR A 67 6.72 -9.48 16.79
N ILE A 68 7.70 -8.59 16.70
CA ILE A 68 8.17 -8.01 15.43
C ILE A 68 8.73 -9.10 14.52
N ALA A 69 9.56 -10.01 15.05
CA ALA A 69 10.12 -11.11 14.27
C ALA A 69 9.01 -12.00 13.69
N ASN A 70 8.02 -12.37 14.52
CA ASN A 70 6.88 -13.17 14.09
C ASN A 70 6.07 -12.48 12.99
N LEU A 71 5.78 -11.17 13.13
CA LEU A 71 5.07 -10.40 12.11
C LEU A 71 5.83 -10.34 10.78
N VAL A 72 7.13 -10.06 10.82
CA VAL A 72 7.94 -9.96 9.59
C VAL A 72 8.11 -11.32 8.94
N ASN A 73 8.24 -12.40 9.70
CA ASN A 73 8.35 -13.76 9.16
C ASN A 73 7.02 -14.27 8.57
N GLN A 74 5.89 -13.90 9.18
CA GLN A 74 4.57 -14.26 8.69
C GLN A 74 4.16 -13.43 7.46
N TYR A 75 4.57 -12.16 7.41
CA TYR A 75 4.23 -11.20 6.36
C TYR A 75 5.50 -10.53 5.86
N ASN A 76 6.29 -11.20 5.01
CA ASN A 76 7.60 -10.70 4.52
C ASN A 76 7.47 -9.34 3.83
N ASP A 77 6.32 -9.05 3.25
CA ASP A 77 6.03 -7.80 2.53
C ASP A 77 5.31 -6.75 3.38
N ILE A 78 5.16 -6.96 4.69
CA ILE A 78 4.53 -5.99 5.59
C ILE A 78 5.17 -4.61 5.42
N SER A 79 4.34 -3.60 5.20
CA SER A 79 4.82 -2.23 5.01
C SER A 79 5.37 -1.64 6.32
N ALA A 80 6.27 -0.65 6.20
CA ALA A 80 6.81 0.08 7.36
C ALA A 80 5.68 0.66 8.24
N LYS A 81 4.70 1.32 7.60
CA LYS A 81 3.53 1.89 8.28
C LYS A 81 2.72 0.83 9.03
N GLU A 82 2.44 -0.29 8.38
CA GLU A 82 1.64 -1.34 8.99
C GLU A 82 2.36 -2.00 10.16
N LEU A 83 3.66 -2.24 10.03
CA LEU A 83 4.47 -2.79 11.12
C LEU A 83 4.49 -1.84 12.32
N ALA A 84 4.73 -0.53 12.09
CA ALA A 84 4.69 0.47 13.15
C ALA A 84 3.34 0.51 13.87
N HIS A 85 2.22 0.53 13.12
CA HIS A 85 0.88 0.49 13.71
C HIS A 85 0.64 -0.77 14.54
N LYS A 86 1.06 -1.95 14.06
CA LYS A 86 0.88 -3.20 14.82
C LYS A 86 1.68 -3.19 16.12
N ILE A 87 2.87 -2.61 16.14
CA ILE A 87 3.70 -2.47 17.34
C ILE A 87 3.00 -1.56 18.37
N VAL A 88 2.56 -0.36 17.96
CA VAL A 88 1.87 0.58 18.83
C VAL A 88 0.55 0.00 19.35
N ASN A 89 -0.26 -0.60 18.47
CA ASN A 89 -1.52 -1.22 18.89
C ASN A 89 -1.32 -2.39 19.87
N GLN A 90 -0.20 -3.10 19.76
CA GLN A 90 0.10 -4.16 20.73
C GLN A 90 0.55 -3.58 22.08
N ALA A 91 1.32 -2.49 22.09
CA ALA A 91 1.68 -1.78 23.31
C ALA A 91 0.43 -1.25 24.03
N GLU A 92 -0.52 -0.64 23.30
CA GLU A 92 -1.80 -0.21 23.84
C GLU A 92 -2.60 -1.36 24.47
N LYS A 93 -2.63 -2.53 23.84
CA LYS A 93 -3.27 -3.72 24.42
C LYS A 93 -2.57 -4.20 25.70
N ASN A 94 -1.25 -4.13 25.75
CA ASN A 94 -0.48 -4.51 26.93
C ASN A 94 -0.84 -3.62 28.13
N ASP A 95 -1.16 -2.35 27.88
CA ASP A 95 -1.62 -1.37 28.88
C ASP A 95 -3.15 -1.40 29.12
N GLY A 96 -3.84 -2.40 28.59
CA GLY A 96 -5.29 -2.53 28.76
C GLY A 96 -6.10 -1.47 28.00
N TYR A 97 -5.61 -1.02 26.86
CA TYR A 97 -6.19 0.04 26.00
C TYR A 97 -6.20 1.44 26.67
N SER A 98 -5.30 1.66 27.60
CA SER A 98 -5.08 2.95 28.24
C SER A 98 -3.59 3.17 28.37
N LEU A 99 -3.01 3.79 27.37
CA LEU A 99 -1.57 4.08 27.33
C LEU A 99 -1.13 4.85 28.59
N LYS A 100 -0.04 4.40 29.19
CA LYS A 100 0.50 5.00 30.42
C LYS A 100 1.57 6.06 30.14
N ASP A 101 2.09 6.06 28.91
CA ASP A 101 3.14 6.98 28.47
C ASP A 101 3.03 7.24 26.97
N ASP A 102 3.76 8.25 26.48
CA ASP A 102 3.88 8.60 25.06
C ASP A 102 4.44 7.42 24.26
N THR A 103 3.59 6.83 23.45
CA THR A 103 3.87 5.59 22.72
C THR A 103 4.00 5.85 21.23
N SER A 104 5.22 5.77 20.72
CA SER A 104 5.53 6.00 19.31
C SER A 104 6.43 4.92 18.73
N CYS A 105 6.29 4.67 17.43
CA CYS A 105 7.14 3.74 16.69
C CYS A 105 7.42 4.28 15.29
N CYS A 106 8.68 4.18 14.88
CA CYS A 106 9.09 4.46 13.51
C CYS A 106 9.79 3.24 12.90
N VAL A 107 9.48 2.96 11.65
CA VAL A 107 10.07 1.86 10.88
C VAL A 107 10.63 2.41 9.58
N ILE A 108 11.91 2.17 9.32
CA ILE A 108 12.56 2.40 8.03
C ILE A 108 12.76 1.04 7.36
N TYR A 109 12.18 0.85 6.18
CA TYR A 109 12.29 -0.40 5.43
C TYR A 109 13.02 -0.15 4.11
N MET A 110 14.25 -0.69 4.00
CA MET A 110 15.10 -0.58 2.82
C MET A 110 14.75 -1.68 1.81
N ARG A 111 14.02 -1.36 0.75
CA ARG A 111 13.58 -2.34 -0.26
C ARG A 111 13.50 -1.76 -1.67
N LYS A 112 13.38 -2.61 -2.66
CA LYS A 112 13.05 -2.15 -4.02
C LYS A 112 11.66 -1.53 -4.06
N PRO A 113 11.45 -0.46 -4.83
CA PRO A 113 10.13 0.10 -5.06
C PRO A 113 9.16 -0.96 -5.63
N ARG A 114 7.95 -0.96 -5.13
CA ARG A 114 6.83 -1.77 -5.64
C ARG A 114 6.11 -0.97 -6.72
N ASN A 115 6.12 -1.50 -7.94
CA ASN A 115 5.48 -0.84 -9.07
C ASN A 115 4.07 -1.38 -9.29
N LEU A 116 3.14 -0.49 -9.67
CA LEU A 116 1.77 -0.82 -10.02
C LEU A 116 1.38 -0.11 -11.31
N LEU A 117 0.81 -0.85 -12.24
CA LEU A 117 0.14 -0.32 -13.42
C LEU A 117 -1.38 -0.43 -13.23
N VAL A 118 -2.09 0.67 -13.42
CA VAL A 118 -3.56 0.70 -13.48
C VAL A 118 -3.97 1.18 -14.85
N CYS A 119 -4.66 0.33 -15.62
CA CYS A 119 -5.20 0.68 -16.93
C CYS A 119 -6.69 0.93 -16.81
N THR A 120 -7.17 2.07 -17.33
CA THR A 120 -8.60 2.38 -17.35
C THR A 120 -9.00 3.12 -18.63
N GLY A 121 -10.05 2.64 -19.27
CA GLY A 121 -10.55 3.16 -20.54
C GLY A 121 -9.77 2.63 -21.77
N PRO A 122 -10.46 2.53 -22.91
CA PRO A 122 -9.86 2.13 -24.17
C PRO A 122 -8.99 3.27 -24.75
N PRO A 123 -7.93 2.96 -25.53
CA PRO A 123 -7.18 3.95 -26.27
C PRO A 123 -8.05 4.79 -27.19
N TYR A 124 -7.64 6.01 -27.51
CA TYR A 124 -8.36 6.88 -28.44
C TYR A 124 -8.50 6.22 -29.82
N ASP A 125 -7.40 5.72 -30.38
CA ASP A 125 -7.38 5.01 -31.65
C ASP A 125 -7.23 3.49 -31.40
N GLU A 126 -8.04 2.67 -32.07
CA GLU A 126 -7.96 1.20 -31.99
C GLU A 126 -6.59 0.64 -32.40
N LYS A 127 -5.85 1.37 -33.25
CA LYS A 127 -4.47 1.01 -33.59
C LYS A 127 -3.56 0.90 -32.36
N ASN A 128 -3.90 1.60 -31.30
CA ASN A 128 -3.17 1.59 -30.03
C ASN A 128 -3.59 0.45 -29.08
N ASP A 129 -4.59 -0.36 -29.44
CA ASP A 129 -5.01 -1.52 -28.62
C ASP A 129 -3.85 -2.48 -28.37
N LYS A 130 -3.07 -2.78 -29.44
CA LYS A 130 -1.88 -3.63 -29.34
C LYS A 130 -0.77 -2.99 -28.49
N TYR A 131 -0.61 -1.67 -28.57
CA TYR A 131 0.35 -0.95 -27.72
C TYR A 131 -0.06 -1.02 -26.25
N LEU A 132 -1.34 -0.77 -25.93
CA LEU A 132 -1.87 -0.93 -24.59
C LEU A 132 -1.61 -2.33 -24.03
N ALA A 133 -1.93 -3.37 -24.78
CA ALA A 133 -1.75 -4.75 -24.37
C ALA A 133 -0.27 -5.10 -24.14
N ASN A 134 0.64 -4.63 -25.03
CA ASN A 134 2.08 -4.81 -24.84
C ASN A 134 2.59 -4.11 -23.57
N ARG A 135 2.12 -2.88 -23.27
CA ARG A 135 2.47 -2.17 -22.03
C ARG A 135 2.08 -2.98 -20.79
N VAL A 136 0.90 -3.62 -20.82
CA VAL A 136 0.46 -4.49 -19.72
C VAL A 136 1.33 -5.74 -19.63
N ARG A 137 1.64 -6.40 -20.75
CA ARG A 137 2.46 -7.62 -20.79
C ARG A 137 3.88 -7.37 -20.26
N GLU A 138 4.50 -6.27 -20.68
CA GLU A 138 5.91 -5.97 -20.40
C GLU A 138 6.13 -5.31 -19.03
N PHE A 139 5.08 -4.79 -18.40
CA PHE A 139 5.21 -4.08 -17.14
C PHE A 139 5.73 -4.98 -16.02
N GLN A 140 6.79 -4.51 -15.35
CA GLN A 140 7.40 -5.19 -14.21
C GLN A 140 6.80 -4.70 -12.91
N GLY A 141 5.80 -5.40 -12.39
CA GLY A 141 5.05 -5.05 -11.19
C GLY A 141 3.64 -5.60 -11.20
N LYS A 142 2.82 -5.18 -10.26
CA LYS A 142 1.41 -5.55 -10.20
C LYS A 142 0.60 -4.78 -11.24
N LYS A 143 -0.51 -5.38 -11.67
CA LYS A 143 -1.34 -4.87 -12.76
C LYS A 143 -2.81 -4.92 -12.41
N ILE A 144 -3.49 -3.79 -12.58
CA ILE A 144 -4.94 -3.66 -12.43
C ILE A 144 -5.54 -3.22 -13.76
N LEU A 145 -6.57 -3.91 -14.20
CA LEU A 145 -7.43 -3.47 -15.30
C LEU A 145 -8.75 -3.01 -14.71
N CYS A 146 -9.05 -1.73 -14.87
CA CYS A 146 -10.26 -1.09 -14.36
C CYS A 146 -11.15 -0.67 -15.52
N GLY A 147 -12.11 -1.54 -15.86
CA GLY A 147 -13.05 -1.36 -16.96
C GLY A 147 -13.18 -2.58 -17.86
N GLY A 148 -14.40 -3.07 -18.07
CA GLY A 148 -14.69 -4.24 -18.89
C GLY A 148 -14.16 -4.11 -20.32
N THR A 149 -14.37 -2.96 -20.98
CA THR A 149 -13.87 -2.71 -22.35
C THR A 149 -12.34 -2.79 -22.40
N THR A 150 -11.63 -2.19 -21.44
CA THR A 150 -10.16 -2.25 -21.34
C THR A 150 -9.70 -3.69 -21.18
N ALA A 151 -10.34 -4.45 -20.29
CA ALA A 151 -10.01 -5.85 -20.06
C ALA A 151 -10.28 -6.71 -21.31
N THR A 152 -11.37 -6.48 -22.03
CA THR A 152 -11.71 -7.18 -23.28
C THR A 152 -10.66 -6.92 -24.37
N ILE A 153 -10.22 -5.67 -24.53
CA ILE A 153 -9.15 -5.34 -25.49
C ILE A 153 -7.86 -6.10 -25.16
N ILE A 154 -7.44 -6.04 -23.89
CA ILE A 154 -6.18 -6.69 -23.47
C ILE A 154 -6.29 -8.21 -23.58
N SER A 155 -7.43 -8.80 -23.18
CA SER A 155 -7.72 -10.23 -23.37
C SER A 155 -7.59 -10.65 -24.83
N ARG A 156 -8.21 -9.90 -25.74
CA ARG A 156 -8.13 -10.16 -27.19
C ARG A 156 -6.69 -10.09 -27.73
N GLU A 157 -5.98 -9.01 -27.42
CA GLU A 157 -4.66 -8.76 -27.98
C GLU A 157 -3.59 -9.70 -27.40
N LEU A 158 -3.74 -10.16 -26.15
CA LEU A 158 -2.81 -11.09 -25.51
C LEU A 158 -3.23 -12.57 -25.65
N GLY A 159 -4.44 -12.84 -26.12
CA GLY A 159 -5.01 -14.20 -26.15
C GLY A 159 -5.23 -14.77 -24.75
N ALA A 160 -5.34 -13.92 -23.72
CA ALA A 160 -5.52 -14.32 -22.33
C ALA A 160 -7.01 -14.53 -22.03
N LYS A 161 -7.36 -15.66 -21.40
CA LYS A 161 -8.74 -15.93 -20.97
C LYS A 161 -9.11 -15.04 -19.77
N MET A 162 -10.34 -14.60 -19.77
CA MET A 162 -10.93 -13.84 -18.66
C MET A 162 -12.09 -14.63 -18.07
N GLU A 163 -12.08 -14.83 -16.76
CA GLU A 163 -13.11 -15.56 -16.01
C GLU A 163 -13.65 -14.68 -14.89
N VAL A 164 -14.98 -14.65 -14.73
CA VAL A 164 -15.64 -13.91 -13.64
C VAL A 164 -15.46 -14.67 -12.33
N ASP A 165 -15.03 -13.98 -11.28
CA ASP A 165 -14.90 -14.52 -9.93
C ASP A 165 -16.12 -14.13 -9.09
N MET A 166 -17.01 -15.10 -8.89
CA MET A 166 -18.25 -14.92 -8.13
C MET A 166 -18.06 -14.99 -6.60
N ASN A 167 -16.83 -15.27 -6.12
CA ASN A 167 -16.56 -15.39 -4.68
C ASN A 167 -16.42 -14.02 -3.98
N ILE A 168 -16.17 -12.95 -4.74
CA ILE A 168 -16.08 -11.60 -4.21
C ILE A 168 -17.35 -10.86 -4.55
N VAL A 169 -18.22 -10.70 -3.57
CA VAL A 169 -19.51 -10.04 -3.73
C VAL A 169 -19.49 -8.67 -3.06
N ASP A 170 -19.75 -7.66 -3.86
CA ASP A 170 -20.02 -6.28 -3.40
C ASP A 170 -21.46 -5.93 -3.77
N LYS A 171 -22.19 -5.20 -2.91
CA LYS A 171 -23.57 -4.81 -3.18
C LYS A 171 -23.68 -3.66 -4.18
N GLU A 172 -22.62 -2.88 -4.31
CA GLU A 172 -22.59 -1.66 -5.12
C GLU A 172 -21.81 -1.83 -6.43
N LEU A 173 -20.93 -2.85 -6.50
CA LEU A 173 -20.04 -3.06 -7.63
C LEU A 173 -20.19 -4.46 -8.24
N PRO A 174 -20.06 -4.59 -9.57
CA PRO A 174 -19.99 -5.89 -10.23
C PRO A 174 -18.81 -6.73 -9.69
N PRO A 175 -18.91 -8.07 -9.82
CA PRO A 175 -17.84 -8.98 -9.41
C PRO A 175 -16.54 -8.71 -10.19
N ILE A 176 -15.42 -9.08 -9.59
CA ILE A 176 -14.12 -9.02 -10.26
C ILE A 176 -14.00 -10.12 -11.32
N SER A 177 -13.03 -9.94 -12.21
CA SER A 177 -12.60 -11.02 -13.12
C SER A 177 -11.13 -11.36 -12.86
N LYS A 178 -10.77 -12.59 -13.23
CA LYS A 178 -9.41 -13.10 -13.26
C LYS A 178 -8.89 -13.14 -14.69
N MET A 179 -7.66 -12.75 -14.88
CA MET A 179 -6.96 -12.83 -16.17
C MET A 179 -5.51 -13.21 -15.92
N GLU A 180 -4.97 -14.14 -16.69
CA GLU A 180 -3.57 -14.52 -16.55
C GLU A 180 -2.63 -13.33 -16.78
N GLY A 181 -1.66 -13.15 -15.88
CA GLY A 181 -0.70 -12.05 -15.92
C GLY A 181 -1.24 -10.70 -15.42
N VAL A 182 -2.45 -10.66 -14.86
CA VAL A 182 -3.09 -9.48 -14.25
C VAL A 182 -3.53 -9.80 -12.82
N ASP A 183 -3.22 -8.91 -11.88
CA ASP A 183 -3.50 -9.15 -10.46
C ASP A 183 -4.95 -8.83 -10.06
N LEU A 184 -5.61 -7.89 -10.77
CA LEU A 184 -6.98 -7.50 -10.50
C LEU A 184 -7.66 -6.96 -11.75
N VAL A 185 -8.87 -7.44 -12.06
CA VAL A 185 -9.73 -6.91 -13.10
C VAL A 185 -11.07 -6.50 -12.47
N THR A 186 -11.44 -5.22 -12.61
CA THR A 186 -12.67 -4.66 -12.04
C THR A 186 -13.52 -3.97 -13.10
N GLU A 187 -14.74 -3.61 -12.71
CA GLU A 187 -15.53 -2.63 -13.43
C GLU A 187 -14.79 -1.26 -13.47
N GLY A 188 -15.21 -0.33 -14.31
CA GLY A 188 -14.52 0.91 -14.58
C GLY A 188 -14.81 2.05 -13.59
N ILE A 189 -15.69 2.98 -14.03
CA ILE A 189 -15.86 4.28 -13.37
C ILE A 189 -16.47 4.17 -11.97
N LEU A 190 -17.36 3.23 -11.73
CA LEU A 190 -17.96 3.03 -10.42
C LEU A 190 -16.92 2.57 -9.40
N THR A 191 -16.03 1.64 -9.81
CA THR A 191 -14.92 1.20 -8.96
C THR A 191 -13.98 2.36 -8.64
N LEU A 192 -13.60 3.17 -9.65
CA LEU A 192 -12.73 4.34 -9.43
C LEU A 192 -13.37 5.38 -8.49
N GLY A 193 -14.67 5.63 -8.61
CA GLY A 193 -15.39 6.53 -7.71
C GLY A 193 -15.41 6.04 -6.26
N LYS A 194 -15.61 4.73 -6.05
CA LYS A 194 -15.55 4.13 -4.71
C LYS A 194 -14.12 4.16 -4.15
N VAL A 195 -13.10 3.90 -4.98
CA VAL A 195 -11.68 4.04 -4.61
C VAL A 195 -11.35 5.45 -4.16
N GLU A 196 -11.78 6.48 -4.91
CA GLU A 196 -11.58 7.89 -4.54
C GLU A 196 -12.20 8.22 -3.19
N ARG A 197 -13.43 7.76 -2.93
CA ARG A 197 -14.13 7.92 -1.65
C ARG A 197 -13.35 7.28 -0.50
N ILE A 198 -12.95 6.00 -0.62
CA ILE A 198 -12.20 5.28 0.41
C ILE A 198 -10.87 5.96 0.72
N LEU A 199 -10.14 6.42 -0.31
CA LEU A 199 -8.89 7.15 -0.12
C LEU A 199 -9.10 8.49 0.58
N THR A 200 -10.21 9.17 0.30
CA THR A 200 -10.57 10.46 0.93
C THR A 200 -10.90 10.26 2.41
N GLU A 201 -11.74 9.31 2.73
CA GLU A 201 -12.15 9.02 4.11
C GLU A 201 -10.99 8.45 4.94
N GLY A 202 -10.16 7.61 4.34
CA GLY A 202 -8.99 7.01 4.99
C GLY A 202 -9.32 5.85 5.92
N ASP A 203 -10.59 5.47 6.02
CA ASP A 203 -11.05 4.30 6.77
C ASP A 203 -10.86 3.03 5.94
N ILE A 204 -9.66 2.46 6.03
CA ILE A 204 -9.31 1.23 5.33
C ILE A 204 -9.38 0.09 6.34
N ASP A 205 -10.59 -0.38 6.63
CA ASP A 205 -10.77 -1.55 7.48
C ASP A 205 -10.30 -2.83 6.76
N ARG A 206 -9.10 -3.26 7.12
CA ARG A 206 -8.46 -4.46 6.58
C ARG A 206 -9.09 -5.77 7.04
N ARG A 207 -10.02 -5.73 7.98
CA ARG A 207 -10.69 -6.89 8.58
C ARG A 207 -11.98 -7.27 7.88
N ARG A 208 -12.56 -6.37 7.07
CA ARG A 208 -13.75 -6.67 6.29
C ARG A 208 -13.43 -7.46 5.03
N GLU A 209 -14.36 -8.28 4.58
CA GLU A 209 -14.32 -8.86 3.25
C GLU A 209 -14.15 -7.73 2.23
N ALA A 210 -13.08 -7.84 1.41
CA ALA A 210 -12.71 -6.77 0.52
C ALA A 210 -13.46 -6.92 -0.81
N GLY A 211 -14.29 -5.96 -1.14
CA GLY A 211 -14.84 -5.81 -2.49
C GLY A 211 -13.81 -5.31 -3.50
N PRO A 212 -14.21 -5.14 -4.78
CA PRO A 212 -13.32 -4.72 -5.86
C PRO A 212 -12.54 -3.42 -5.58
N ALA A 213 -13.21 -2.42 -5.01
CA ALA A 213 -12.60 -1.13 -4.69
C ALA A 213 -11.62 -1.23 -3.53
N GLU A 214 -11.96 -1.96 -2.48
CA GLU A 214 -11.09 -2.20 -1.33
C GLU A 214 -9.82 -2.96 -1.72
N LEU A 215 -9.94 -3.96 -2.61
CA LEU A 215 -8.78 -4.68 -3.17
C LEU A 215 -7.88 -3.73 -3.97
N MET A 216 -8.46 -2.88 -4.82
CA MET A 216 -7.71 -1.88 -5.58
C MET A 216 -7.00 -0.89 -4.66
N VAL A 217 -7.68 -0.37 -3.62
CA VAL A 217 -7.07 0.52 -2.61
C VAL A 217 -5.90 -0.16 -1.90
N ARG A 218 -6.04 -1.42 -1.49
CA ARG A 218 -4.94 -2.18 -0.85
C ARG A 218 -3.73 -2.29 -1.79
N MET A 219 -3.94 -2.55 -3.07
CA MET A 219 -2.85 -2.62 -4.05
C MET A 219 -2.20 -1.25 -4.28
N LEU A 220 -2.99 -0.18 -4.40
CA LEU A 220 -2.48 1.21 -4.51
C LEU A 220 -1.63 1.58 -3.30
N LEU A 221 -2.10 1.33 -2.09
CA LEU A 221 -1.39 1.68 -0.86
C LEU A 221 -0.15 0.81 -0.59
N ASN A 222 -0.13 -0.43 -1.08
CA ASN A 222 1.04 -1.31 -0.99
C ASN A 222 2.09 -1.05 -2.07
N SER A 223 1.81 -0.15 -3.01
CA SER A 223 2.73 0.23 -4.09
C SER A 223 3.43 1.56 -3.76
N ASP A 224 4.61 1.77 -4.33
CA ASP A 224 5.38 2.99 -4.15
C ASP A 224 5.31 3.87 -5.41
N LYS A 225 5.45 3.23 -6.58
CA LYS A 225 5.35 3.87 -7.89
C LYS A 225 4.12 3.34 -8.63
N ILE A 226 3.26 4.24 -9.03
CA ILE A 226 1.97 3.92 -9.63
C ILE A 226 1.86 4.62 -10.98
N THR A 227 1.69 3.85 -12.04
CA THR A 227 1.40 4.38 -13.38
C THR A 227 -0.08 4.21 -13.67
N LEU A 228 -0.79 5.30 -13.86
CA LEU A 228 -2.20 5.34 -14.26
C LEU A 228 -2.25 5.53 -15.80
N LEU A 229 -2.51 4.47 -16.54
CA LEU A 229 -2.63 4.48 -18.00
C LEU A 229 -4.11 4.66 -18.37
N VAL A 230 -4.45 5.84 -18.88
CA VAL A 230 -5.83 6.29 -19.08
C VAL A 230 -6.15 6.38 -20.56
N GLY A 231 -7.01 5.50 -21.00
CA GLY A 231 -7.56 5.57 -22.36
C GLY A 231 -8.51 6.75 -22.52
N THR A 232 -8.40 7.41 -23.67
CA THR A 232 -9.13 8.66 -23.94
C THR A 232 -10.27 8.49 -24.94
N ARG A 233 -10.53 7.27 -25.41
CA ARG A 233 -11.67 6.98 -26.28
C ARG A 233 -12.98 6.99 -25.50
N ILE A 234 -13.98 7.59 -26.11
CA ILE A 234 -15.37 7.55 -25.63
C ILE A 234 -15.95 6.20 -26.04
N ASN A 235 -16.57 5.49 -25.09
CA ASN A 235 -17.20 4.21 -25.38
C ASN A 235 -18.50 4.44 -26.17
N THR A 236 -18.48 4.17 -27.48
CA THR A 236 -19.64 4.35 -28.39
C THR A 236 -20.76 3.34 -28.15
N ALA A 237 -20.54 2.28 -27.33
CA ALA A 237 -21.58 1.29 -26.99
C ALA A 237 -22.71 1.90 -26.13
N HIS A 238 -22.49 3.02 -25.50
CA HIS A 238 -23.48 3.82 -24.81
C HIS A 238 -23.73 5.10 -25.60
N GLN A 239 -24.62 5.06 -26.60
CA GLN A 239 -25.04 6.24 -27.36
C GLN A 239 -25.97 7.15 -26.52
N ASP A 240 -25.47 7.59 -25.36
CA ASP A 240 -26.15 8.55 -24.51
C ASP A 240 -25.62 9.97 -24.86
N PRO A 241 -26.48 10.98 -25.01
CA PRO A 241 -26.08 12.38 -25.20
C PRO A 241 -25.15 12.93 -24.10
N ASN A 242 -24.99 12.21 -22.97
CA ASN A 242 -24.13 12.56 -21.84
C ASN A 242 -22.67 12.04 -21.96
N LEU A 243 -22.27 11.47 -23.06
CA LEU A 243 -20.98 10.80 -23.31
C LEU A 243 -19.72 11.65 -23.08
N PRO A 244 -19.69 12.98 -23.39
CA PRO A 244 -18.56 13.82 -23.01
C PRO A 244 -18.32 13.84 -21.49
N VAL A 245 -19.39 13.63 -20.71
CA VAL A 245 -19.40 13.65 -19.26
C VAL A 245 -18.63 12.44 -18.69
N GLU A 246 -18.77 11.24 -19.25
CA GLU A 246 -18.07 10.05 -18.73
C GLU A 246 -16.53 10.14 -18.85
N LEU A 247 -16.03 10.63 -19.98
CA LEU A 247 -14.59 10.82 -20.16
C LEU A 247 -14.06 11.88 -19.20
N GLU A 248 -14.80 12.94 -19.02
CA GLU A 248 -14.42 14.03 -18.09
C GLU A 248 -14.50 13.54 -16.65
N ILE A 249 -15.53 12.77 -16.28
CA ILE A 249 -15.65 12.13 -14.97
C ILE A 249 -14.43 11.22 -14.73
N ARG A 250 -14.09 10.34 -15.69
CA ARG A 250 -12.91 9.44 -15.56
C ARG A 250 -11.63 10.23 -15.34
N ARG A 251 -11.37 11.26 -16.15
CA ARG A 251 -10.19 12.11 -16.00
C ARG A 251 -10.15 12.82 -14.64
N ASN A 252 -11.28 13.33 -14.18
CA ASN A 252 -11.37 14.02 -12.91
C ASN A 252 -11.17 13.08 -11.73
N VAL A 253 -11.77 11.89 -11.74
CA VAL A 253 -11.59 10.88 -10.68
C VAL A 253 -10.14 10.40 -10.64
N VAL A 254 -9.51 10.10 -11.79
CA VAL A 254 -8.11 9.69 -11.85
C VAL A 254 -7.17 10.77 -11.32
N LYS A 255 -7.41 12.07 -11.66
CA LYS A 255 -6.63 13.20 -11.12
C LYS A 255 -6.79 13.32 -9.60
N LYS A 256 -8.00 13.15 -9.08
CA LYS A 256 -8.26 13.17 -7.63
C LYS A 256 -7.56 12.00 -6.91
N ILE A 257 -7.64 10.80 -7.47
CA ILE A 257 -6.93 9.61 -6.94
C ILE A 257 -5.43 9.90 -6.91
N LYS A 258 -4.83 10.41 -8.01
CA LYS A 258 -3.43 10.82 -8.04
C LYS A 258 -3.12 11.80 -6.91
N PHE A 259 -3.88 12.89 -6.82
CA PHE A 259 -3.67 13.92 -5.79
C PHE A 259 -3.69 13.33 -4.38
N LEU A 260 -4.68 12.47 -4.05
CA LEU A 260 -4.77 11.81 -2.75
C LEU A 260 -3.58 10.88 -2.48
N LEU A 261 -3.19 10.09 -3.48
CA LEU A 261 -2.06 9.17 -3.36
C LEU A 261 -0.75 9.91 -3.12
N GLU A 262 -0.52 11.04 -3.78
CA GLU A 262 0.69 11.85 -3.60
C GLU A 262 0.69 12.64 -2.29
N THR A 263 -0.40 13.30 -1.94
CA THR A 263 -0.44 14.24 -0.80
C THR A 263 -0.73 13.55 0.54
N LYS A 264 -1.64 12.58 0.56
CA LYS A 264 -2.06 11.89 1.80
C LYS A 264 -1.28 10.61 2.06
N TYR A 265 -0.87 9.91 0.98
CA TYR A 265 -0.23 8.59 1.09
C TYR A 265 1.22 8.56 0.61
N LEU A 266 1.76 9.69 0.16
CA LEU A 266 3.16 9.89 -0.24
C LEU A 266 3.64 8.87 -1.29
N LYS A 267 2.79 8.61 -2.31
CA LYS A 267 3.12 7.73 -3.43
C LYS A 267 3.68 8.55 -4.60
N ASP A 268 4.52 7.92 -5.41
CA ASP A 268 4.98 8.47 -6.70
C ASP A 268 3.98 8.04 -7.78
N VAL A 269 3.23 8.98 -8.36
CA VAL A 269 2.13 8.67 -9.28
C VAL A 269 2.26 9.41 -10.60
N GLU A 270 2.32 8.66 -11.68
CA GLU A 270 2.32 9.16 -13.05
C GLU A 270 0.98 8.87 -13.73
N ILE A 271 0.46 9.83 -14.51
CA ILE A 271 -0.67 9.63 -15.42
C ILE A 271 -0.17 9.68 -16.85
N MET A 272 -0.47 8.64 -17.62
CA MET A 272 -0.23 8.56 -19.05
C MET A 272 -1.57 8.46 -19.78
N TYR A 273 -1.78 9.28 -20.79
CA TYR A 273 -2.97 9.23 -21.64
C TYR A 273 -2.65 8.50 -22.96
N ILE A 274 -3.60 7.68 -23.41
CA ILE A 274 -3.44 6.86 -24.62
C ILE A 274 -4.68 6.91 -25.52
#